data_5bd388c9c038198a8698692fbab59908
#
_entry.id   5bd388c9c038198a8698692fbab59908
#
_cell.length_a   1.000
_cell.length_b   1.000
_cell.length_c   1.000
_cell.angle_alpha   90.00
_cell.angle_beta   90.00
_cell.angle_gamma   90.00
#
_symmetry.space_group_name_H-M   'P 1'
#
loop_
_entity.id
_entity.type
_entity.pdbx_description
1 polymer ?
#
loop_
_entity_poly.entity_id
_entity_poly.type
_entity_poly.pdbx_seq_one_letter_code
_entity_poly.pdbx_strand_id
1 'polypeptide(L)'
;MEKLTELKVWANRPRNKKRIYVALVGLVALWFVYRFVMVGIENRRFVFNPSRAAAESGLLIDVQNATKTTGTLREPLTVKNNRALVSGARVGLLKPGQKIGNGTIASVSNNIDLDTGMHRVTTRGVMDGLNYAEYQISGYFVPSYAIKQDTVYIVKDGTAVARPVRVAGADAETSVITSGISDGDIIILSNVTDGIKVQIKNK
;
A
#
# COMPACT_ATOMS: atom_id res chain seq x y z
N MET A 1 -37.34 36.64 56.59
CA MET A 1 -37.63 35.27 57.13
C MET A 1 -39.12 34.84 56.95
N GLU A 2 -40.05 35.72 56.86
CA GLU A 2 -41.52 35.47 56.69
C GLU A 2 -41.88 34.72 55.40
N LYS A 3 -41.25 35.09 54.23
CA LYS A 3 -41.50 34.46 52.94
C LYS A 3 -41.12 32.96 52.86
N LEU A 4 -40.11 32.54 53.61
CA LEU A 4 -39.66 31.14 53.67
C LEU A 4 -40.61 30.27 54.51
N THR A 5 -41.28 30.86 55.54
CA THR A 5 -42.28 30.17 56.35
C THR A 5 -43.59 29.99 55.59
N GLU A 6 -44.00 30.97 54.82
CA GLU A 6 -45.21 30.88 53.95
C GLU A 6 -45.00 29.81 52.84
N LEU A 7 -43.82 29.73 52.21
CA LEU A 7 -43.48 28.71 51.20
C LEU A 7 -43.52 27.29 51.80
N LYS A 8 -43.03 27.09 53.03
CA LYS A 8 -43.11 25.82 53.74
C LYS A 8 -44.55 25.39 54.06
N VAL A 9 -45.40 26.32 54.48
CA VAL A 9 -46.81 26.03 54.75
C VAL A 9 -47.58 25.72 53.47
N TRP A 10 -47.33 26.45 52.37
CA TRP A 10 -47.95 26.21 51.07
C TRP A 10 -47.54 24.86 50.47
N ALA A 11 -46.24 24.52 50.57
CA ALA A 11 -45.69 23.24 50.07
C ALA A 11 -46.22 22.03 50.85
N ASN A 12 -46.58 22.18 52.12
CA ASN A 12 -47.03 21.08 52.98
C ASN A 12 -48.50 20.76 52.85
N ARG A 13 -49.30 21.53 52.09
CA ARG A 13 -50.71 21.19 51.77
C ARG A 13 -50.82 19.94 50.88
N PRO A 14 -51.68 18.95 51.16
CA PRO A 14 -51.73 17.69 50.44
C PRO A 14 -51.96 17.81 48.93
N ARG A 15 -52.65 18.87 48.51
CA ARG A 15 -52.91 19.19 47.10
C ARG A 15 -51.66 19.73 46.40
N ASN A 16 -50.82 20.45 47.12
CA ASN A 16 -49.58 21.04 46.57
C ASN A 16 -48.41 20.02 46.58
N LYS A 17 -48.40 19.11 47.55
CA LYS A 17 -47.43 18.02 47.57
C LYS A 17 -47.48 17.19 46.27
N LYS A 18 -48.71 16.82 45.83
CA LYS A 18 -48.84 16.08 44.52
C LYS A 18 -48.36 16.89 43.34
N ARG A 19 -48.59 18.22 43.30
CA ARG A 19 -48.13 19.09 42.22
C ARG A 19 -46.60 19.22 42.23
N ILE A 20 -46.00 19.35 43.41
CA ILE A 20 -44.55 19.40 43.58
C ILE A 20 -43.88 18.10 43.15
N TYR A 21 -44.50 16.94 43.54
CA TYR A 21 -43.99 15.62 43.07
C TYR A 21 -44.06 15.48 41.56
N VAL A 22 -45.17 15.84 40.93
CA VAL A 22 -45.32 15.79 39.45
C VAL A 22 -44.32 16.74 38.77
N ALA A 23 -44.07 17.92 39.29
CA ALA A 23 -43.11 18.84 38.75
C ALA A 23 -41.66 18.31 38.91
N LEU A 24 -41.35 17.67 40.04
CA LEU A 24 -40.03 17.10 40.29
C LEU A 24 -39.76 15.88 39.39
N VAL A 25 -40.76 14.98 39.21
CA VAL A 25 -40.68 13.88 38.28
C VAL A 25 -40.52 14.37 36.84
N GLY A 26 -41.28 15.42 36.45
CA GLY A 26 -41.14 16.05 35.13
C GLY A 26 -39.75 16.63 34.89
N LEU A 27 -39.16 17.26 35.90
CA LEU A 27 -37.81 17.86 35.83
C LEU A 27 -36.75 16.75 35.67
N VAL A 28 -36.89 15.67 36.44
CA VAL A 28 -35.99 14.48 36.32
C VAL A 28 -36.09 13.85 34.95
N ALA A 29 -37.32 13.67 34.45
CA ALA A 29 -37.57 13.11 33.11
C ALA A 29 -36.95 14.00 32.01
N LEU A 30 -37.12 15.33 32.12
CA LEU A 30 -36.49 16.30 31.20
C LEU A 30 -34.96 16.25 31.23
N TRP A 31 -34.41 16.12 32.45
CA TRP A 31 -32.95 15.94 32.61
C TRP A 31 -32.45 14.64 31.97
N PHE A 32 -33.19 13.53 32.09
CA PHE A 32 -32.83 12.28 31.43
C PHE A 32 -32.87 12.40 29.90
N VAL A 33 -33.95 13.01 29.35
CA VAL A 33 -34.06 13.27 27.91
C VAL A 33 -32.92 14.13 27.40
N TYR A 34 -32.62 15.24 28.10
CA TYR A 34 -31.48 16.11 27.77
C TYR A 34 -30.17 15.33 27.78
N ARG A 35 -29.95 14.53 28.82
CA ARG A 35 -28.74 13.71 28.94
C ARG A 35 -28.62 12.68 27.82
N PHE A 36 -29.73 12.03 27.46
CA PHE A 36 -29.77 11.06 26.37
C PHE A 36 -29.47 11.69 25.00
N VAL A 37 -30.02 12.86 24.74
CA VAL A 37 -29.77 13.64 23.53
C VAL A 37 -28.30 14.07 23.46
N MET A 38 -27.77 14.59 24.57
CA MET A 38 -26.37 15.03 24.62
C MET A 38 -25.39 13.87 24.43
N VAL A 39 -25.61 12.73 25.05
CA VAL A 39 -24.81 11.51 24.84
C VAL A 39 -24.90 11.04 23.38
N GLY A 40 -26.10 11.12 22.78
CA GLY A 40 -26.28 10.79 21.36
C GLY A 40 -25.50 11.73 20.41
N ILE A 41 -25.43 13.03 20.74
CA ILE A 41 -24.67 14.01 19.97
C ILE A 41 -23.16 13.82 20.18
N GLU A 42 -22.71 13.58 21.41
CA GLU A 42 -21.32 13.29 21.73
C GLU A 42 -20.84 12.01 21.04
N ASN A 43 -21.61 10.93 21.09
CA ASN A 43 -21.27 9.69 20.39
C ASN A 43 -21.17 9.87 18.87
N ARG A 44 -21.97 10.73 18.26
CA ARG A 44 -21.84 11.06 16.82
C ARG A 44 -20.58 11.87 16.51
N ARG A 45 -20.12 12.69 17.44
CA ARG A 45 -18.85 13.46 17.30
C ARG A 45 -17.59 12.59 17.48
N PHE A 46 -17.70 11.53 18.28
CA PHE A 46 -16.60 10.60 18.57
C PHE A 46 -16.62 9.29 17.75
N VAL A 47 -17.40 9.22 16.67
CA VAL A 47 -17.17 8.14 15.70
C VAL A 47 -15.82 8.38 15.05
N PHE A 48 -14.80 7.68 15.56
CA PHE A 48 -13.48 7.66 14.94
C PHE A 48 -13.63 7.15 13.51
N ASN A 49 -13.48 8.06 12.55
CA ASN A 49 -13.45 7.72 11.15
C ASN A 49 -11.97 7.62 10.74
N PRO A 50 -11.42 6.40 10.62
CA PRO A 50 -10.01 6.21 10.31
C PRO A 50 -9.63 6.85 8.97
N SER A 51 -10.54 6.88 8.01
CA SER A 51 -10.33 7.54 6.72
C SER A 51 -10.19 9.05 6.84
N ARG A 52 -10.98 9.67 7.73
CA ARG A 52 -10.95 11.11 7.98
C ARG A 52 -9.72 11.50 8.79
N ALA A 53 -9.36 10.71 9.80
CA ALA A 53 -8.15 10.90 10.57
C ALA A 53 -6.90 10.77 9.68
N ALA A 54 -6.86 9.79 8.79
CA ALA A 54 -5.80 9.62 7.79
C ALA A 54 -5.75 10.79 6.79
N ALA A 55 -6.88 11.34 6.39
CA ALA A 55 -6.94 12.51 5.50
C ALA A 55 -6.43 13.80 6.17
N GLU A 56 -6.61 13.93 7.49
CA GLU A 56 -6.18 15.10 8.26
C GLU A 56 -4.72 15.01 8.69
N SER A 57 -4.27 13.85 9.20
CA SER A 57 -2.91 13.63 9.73
C SER A 57 -1.94 13.02 8.72
N GLY A 58 -2.42 12.48 7.61
CA GLY A 58 -1.62 11.72 6.66
C GLY A 58 -1.46 10.25 7.04
N LEU A 59 -1.46 9.38 6.04
CA LEU A 59 -1.23 7.94 6.21
C LEU A 59 0.25 7.67 6.49
N LEU A 60 0.55 6.94 7.56
CA LEU A 60 1.92 6.49 7.84
C LEU A 60 2.34 5.46 6.78
N ILE A 61 3.47 5.73 6.12
CA ILE A 61 3.98 4.93 5.01
C ILE A 61 5.42 4.48 5.23
N ASP A 62 5.73 3.30 4.71
CA ASP A 62 7.10 2.84 4.53
C ASP A 62 7.59 3.33 3.15
N VAL A 63 8.86 3.74 3.10
CA VAL A 63 9.44 4.35 1.90
C VAL A 63 10.84 3.80 1.59
N GLN A 64 11.25 3.97 0.34
CA GLN A 64 12.60 3.71 -0.16
C GLN A 64 13.05 4.89 -1.01
N ASN A 65 14.27 5.36 -0.80
CA ASN A 65 14.87 6.35 -1.67
C ASN A 65 15.27 5.71 -3.01
N ALA A 66 14.88 6.36 -4.11
CA ALA A 66 15.27 5.95 -5.44
C ALA A 66 16.75 6.27 -5.65
N THR A 67 17.55 5.25 -5.85
CA THR A 67 18.96 5.38 -6.21
C THR A 67 19.25 4.46 -7.39
N LYS A 68 19.78 5.02 -8.46
CA LYS A 68 20.14 4.23 -9.64
C LYS A 68 21.41 3.42 -9.37
N THR A 69 21.30 2.12 -9.52
CA THR A 69 22.39 1.17 -9.31
C THR A 69 22.45 0.14 -10.42
N THR A 70 23.57 -0.60 -10.50
CA THR A 70 23.68 -1.78 -11.35
C THR A 70 23.64 -3.01 -10.45
N GLY A 71 22.75 -3.92 -10.75
CA GLY A 71 22.59 -5.14 -10.00
C GLY A 71 22.37 -6.35 -10.91
N THR A 72 22.32 -7.53 -10.32
CA THR A 72 22.08 -8.79 -11.01
C THR A 72 20.67 -9.26 -10.74
N LEU A 73 19.92 -9.56 -11.80
CA LEU A 73 18.64 -10.25 -11.74
C LEU A 73 18.79 -11.68 -12.23
N ARG A 74 17.77 -12.49 -11.92
CA ARG A 74 17.71 -13.91 -12.30
C ARG A 74 16.46 -14.19 -13.11
N GLU A 75 16.66 -14.69 -14.33
CA GLU A 75 15.57 -15.15 -15.20
C GLU A 75 15.42 -16.67 -15.08
N PRO A 76 14.27 -17.18 -14.67
CA PRO A 76 14.01 -18.62 -14.62
C PRO A 76 13.85 -19.20 -16.02
N LEU A 77 14.60 -20.26 -16.31
CA LEU A 77 14.56 -20.98 -17.57
C LEU A 77 14.46 -22.49 -17.31
N THR A 78 13.50 -23.14 -17.89
CA THR A 78 13.43 -24.60 -17.86
C THR A 78 14.27 -25.17 -19.01
N VAL A 79 15.38 -25.80 -18.65
CA VAL A 79 16.30 -26.44 -19.62
C VAL A 79 15.92 -27.90 -19.79
N LYS A 80 15.89 -28.35 -21.04
CA LYS A 80 15.72 -29.76 -21.42
C LYS A 80 16.62 -30.05 -22.60
N ASN A 81 17.49 -31.06 -22.49
CA ASN A 81 18.44 -31.45 -23.54
C ASN A 81 19.27 -30.25 -24.05
N ASN A 82 19.85 -29.47 -23.13
CA ASN A 82 20.61 -28.25 -23.43
C ASN A 82 19.82 -27.15 -24.18
N ARG A 83 18.50 -27.12 -24.08
CA ARG A 83 17.65 -26.13 -24.73
C ARG A 83 16.64 -25.59 -23.74
N ALA A 84 16.34 -24.28 -23.86
CA ALA A 84 15.25 -23.64 -23.18
C ALA A 84 14.47 -22.77 -24.15
N LEU A 85 13.25 -22.40 -23.78
CA LEU A 85 12.40 -21.47 -24.53
C LEU A 85 12.18 -20.23 -23.71
N VAL A 86 12.23 -19.07 -24.35
CA VAL A 86 12.03 -17.76 -23.72
C VAL A 86 11.12 -16.89 -24.57
N SER A 87 10.26 -16.11 -23.91
CA SER A 87 9.36 -15.20 -24.61
C SER A 87 10.13 -14.03 -25.26
N GLY A 88 9.56 -13.46 -26.34
CA GLY A 88 10.15 -12.31 -27.02
C GLY A 88 10.42 -11.10 -26.13
N ALA A 89 9.57 -10.88 -25.10
CA ALA A 89 9.79 -9.82 -24.14
C ALA A 89 11.07 -9.98 -23.29
N ARG A 90 11.53 -11.20 -23.10
CA ARG A 90 12.67 -11.54 -22.22
C ARG A 90 13.94 -11.95 -22.97
N VAL A 91 13.83 -12.28 -24.26
CA VAL A 91 14.98 -12.72 -25.07
C VAL A 91 16.13 -11.71 -25.08
N GLY A 92 15.82 -10.42 -25.08
CA GLY A 92 16.80 -9.34 -25.05
C GLY A 92 17.64 -9.25 -23.77
N LEU A 93 17.22 -9.90 -22.70
CA LEU A 93 17.95 -9.97 -21.42
C LEU A 93 19.03 -11.05 -21.43
N LEU A 94 18.93 -11.99 -22.36
CA LEU A 94 19.81 -13.16 -22.45
C LEU A 94 20.87 -12.97 -23.55
N LYS A 95 22.10 -13.29 -23.21
CA LYS A 95 23.25 -13.19 -24.13
C LYS A 95 24.12 -14.44 -24.05
N PRO A 96 24.78 -14.83 -25.15
CA PRO A 96 25.80 -15.87 -25.10
C PRO A 96 26.87 -15.55 -24.06
N GLY A 97 27.34 -16.58 -23.35
CA GLY A 97 28.32 -16.47 -22.29
C GLY A 97 27.78 -16.18 -20.90
N GLN A 98 26.50 -15.79 -20.75
CA GLN A 98 25.88 -15.61 -19.43
C GLN A 98 25.83 -16.91 -18.65
N LYS A 99 26.00 -16.79 -17.34
CA LYS A 99 25.87 -17.91 -16.40
C LYS A 99 24.42 -18.33 -16.27
N ILE A 100 24.18 -19.63 -16.32
CA ILE A 100 22.88 -20.26 -16.05
C ILE A 100 23.10 -21.56 -15.27
N GLY A 101 22.60 -21.62 -14.05
CA GLY A 101 22.85 -22.78 -13.17
C GLY A 101 24.37 -23.06 -13.04
N ASN A 102 24.76 -24.29 -13.37
CA ASN A 102 26.17 -24.71 -13.34
C ASN A 102 26.91 -24.50 -14.68
N GLY A 103 26.25 -23.99 -15.71
CA GLY A 103 26.80 -23.82 -17.05
C GLY A 103 26.60 -22.41 -17.59
N THR A 104 26.57 -22.31 -18.91
CA THR A 104 26.47 -21.03 -19.63
C THR A 104 25.47 -21.12 -20.78
N ILE A 105 24.95 -19.95 -21.18
CA ILE A 105 24.18 -19.79 -22.42
C ILE A 105 25.18 -19.85 -23.59
N ALA A 106 24.97 -20.81 -24.48
CA ALA A 106 25.81 -20.98 -25.68
C ALA A 106 25.34 -20.06 -26.82
N SER A 107 24.04 -20.01 -27.05
CA SER A 107 23.44 -19.13 -28.07
C SER A 107 22.00 -18.80 -27.75
N VAL A 108 21.54 -17.67 -28.28
CA VAL A 108 20.15 -17.19 -28.21
C VAL A 108 19.68 -16.99 -29.65
N SER A 109 18.60 -17.65 -30.04
CA SER A 109 18.05 -17.53 -31.40
C SER A 109 17.22 -16.27 -31.52
N ASN A 110 17.48 -15.46 -32.54
CA ASN A 110 16.62 -14.34 -32.89
C ASN A 110 15.34 -14.75 -33.60
N ASN A 111 15.29 -16.01 -34.13
CA ASN A 111 14.13 -16.53 -34.79
C ASN A 111 13.14 -17.10 -33.77
N ILE A 112 11.88 -16.81 -33.98
CA ILE A 112 10.78 -17.37 -33.22
C ILE A 112 10.48 -18.77 -33.72
N ASP A 113 10.36 -19.69 -32.80
CA ASP A 113 9.83 -21.03 -33.06
C ASP A 113 8.33 -20.88 -33.35
N LEU A 114 7.91 -21.29 -34.55
CA LEU A 114 6.53 -21.07 -35.02
C LEU A 114 5.48 -21.87 -34.26
N ASP A 115 5.88 -23.00 -33.67
CA ASP A 115 4.97 -23.85 -32.91
C ASP A 115 4.69 -23.30 -31.52
N THR A 116 5.69 -22.69 -30.90
CA THR A 116 5.61 -22.23 -29.52
C THR A 116 5.49 -20.69 -29.37
N GLY A 117 5.80 -19.93 -30.42
CA GLY A 117 5.89 -18.47 -30.37
C GLY A 117 7.03 -17.93 -29.47
N MET A 118 8.01 -18.80 -29.18
CA MET A 118 9.13 -18.47 -28.27
C MET A 118 10.47 -18.51 -28.99
N HIS A 119 11.47 -17.86 -28.39
CA HIS A 119 12.86 -17.93 -28.86
C HIS A 119 13.57 -19.09 -28.19
N ARG A 120 14.43 -19.76 -28.96
CA ARG A 120 15.25 -20.87 -28.47
C ARG A 120 16.56 -20.37 -27.87
N VAL A 121 16.85 -20.85 -26.67
CA VAL A 121 18.11 -20.65 -25.98
C VAL A 121 18.85 -21.99 -25.92
N THR A 122 20.08 -22.03 -26.40
CA THR A 122 20.94 -23.21 -26.27
C THR A 122 21.89 -23.01 -25.11
N THR A 123 22.05 -24.03 -24.28
CA THR A 123 22.91 -23.98 -23.09
C THR A 123 24.04 -24.99 -23.20
N ARG A 124 25.08 -24.80 -22.37
CA ARG A 124 26.23 -25.73 -22.29
C ARG A 124 26.55 -26.00 -20.83
N GLY A 125 26.63 -27.27 -20.46
CA GLY A 125 26.99 -27.69 -19.10
C GLY A 125 25.90 -27.43 -18.07
N VAL A 126 24.64 -27.29 -18.53
CA VAL A 126 23.48 -27.03 -17.65
C VAL A 126 22.68 -28.33 -17.51
N MET A 127 22.31 -28.66 -16.27
CA MET A 127 21.46 -29.80 -15.99
C MET A 127 20.01 -29.54 -16.42
N ASP A 128 19.32 -30.57 -16.85
CA ASP A 128 17.89 -30.47 -17.16
C ASP A 128 17.08 -30.09 -15.92
N GLY A 129 16.06 -29.26 -16.13
CA GLY A 129 15.19 -28.73 -15.07
C GLY A 129 15.16 -27.21 -15.01
N LEU A 130 14.65 -26.68 -13.90
CA LEU A 130 14.59 -25.24 -13.66
C LEU A 130 15.98 -24.70 -13.30
N ASN A 131 16.46 -23.76 -14.09
CA ASN A 131 17.72 -23.06 -13.91
C ASN A 131 17.49 -21.54 -13.95
N TYR A 132 18.41 -20.77 -13.41
CA TYR A 132 18.34 -19.31 -13.39
C TYR A 132 19.49 -18.73 -14.21
N ALA A 133 19.17 -17.95 -15.24
CA ALA A 133 20.14 -17.16 -15.98
C ALA A 133 20.38 -15.84 -15.27
N GLU A 134 21.64 -15.52 -14.97
CA GLU A 134 22.04 -14.28 -14.32
C GLU A 134 22.37 -13.21 -15.36
N TYR A 135 21.78 -12.00 -15.23
CA TYR A 135 22.07 -10.88 -16.10
C TYR A 135 22.21 -9.58 -15.31
N GLN A 136 23.09 -8.71 -15.78
CA GLN A 136 23.29 -7.41 -15.20
C GLN A 136 22.37 -6.37 -15.80
N ILE A 137 21.78 -5.54 -14.97
CA ILE A 137 20.86 -4.49 -15.38
C ILE A 137 21.09 -3.24 -14.51
N SER A 138 21.01 -2.07 -15.13
CA SER A 138 21.11 -0.79 -14.44
C SER A 138 19.74 -0.13 -14.36
N GLY A 139 19.37 0.34 -13.18
CA GLY A 139 18.09 0.98 -12.92
C GLY A 139 17.84 1.19 -11.44
N TYR A 140 16.58 1.45 -11.09
CA TYR A 140 16.13 1.58 -9.72
C TYR A 140 15.55 0.25 -9.26
N PHE A 141 16.19 -0.37 -8.29
CA PHE A 141 15.76 -1.64 -7.72
C PHE A 141 14.70 -1.39 -6.65
N VAL A 142 13.50 -1.87 -6.90
CA VAL A 142 12.32 -1.68 -6.03
C VAL A 142 11.70 -3.02 -5.74
N PRO A 143 11.15 -3.25 -4.53
CA PRO A 143 10.37 -4.45 -4.27
C PRO A 143 9.20 -4.57 -5.26
N SER A 144 9.01 -5.76 -5.85
CA SER A 144 8.02 -5.98 -6.91
C SER A 144 6.60 -5.64 -6.48
N TYR A 145 6.28 -5.79 -5.18
CA TYR A 145 4.96 -5.42 -4.62
C TYR A 145 4.68 -3.91 -4.60
N ALA A 146 5.72 -3.06 -4.72
CA ALA A 146 5.54 -1.61 -4.76
C ALA A 146 5.08 -1.10 -6.14
N ILE A 147 5.15 -1.96 -7.16
CA ILE A 147 4.73 -1.63 -8.53
C ILE A 147 3.34 -2.22 -8.77
N LYS A 148 2.40 -1.40 -9.21
CA LYS A 148 1.04 -1.80 -9.56
C LYS A 148 0.71 -1.32 -10.97
N GLN A 149 0.44 -2.25 -11.87
CA GLN A 149 0.06 -1.92 -13.26
C GLN A 149 0.99 -0.88 -13.90
N ASP A 150 2.31 -1.14 -13.83
CA ASP A 150 3.36 -0.25 -14.33
C ASP A 150 3.34 1.16 -13.71
N THR A 151 2.87 1.26 -12.46
CA THR A 151 2.79 2.52 -11.71
C THR A 151 3.43 2.32 -10.33
N VAL A 152 4.22 3.30 -9.90
CA VAL A 152 4.68 3.44 -8.51
C VAL A 152 4.11 4.71 -7.90
N TYR A 153 4.05 4.75 -6.58
CA TYR A 153 3.69 5.98 -5.87
C TYR A 153 4.95 6.59 -5.29
N ILE A 154 5.09 7.91 -5.47
CA ILE A 154 6.16 8.70 -4.86
C ILE A 154 5.59 9.73 -3.90
N VAL A 155 6.40 10.15 -2.93
CA VAL A 155 6.04 11.28 -2.06
C VAL A 155 6.41 12.58 -2.75
N LYS A 156 5.43 13.45 -2.95
CA LYS A 156 5.64 14.82 -3.43
C LYS A 156 4.82 15.77 -2.56
N ASP A 157 5.49 16.73 -1.92
CA ASP A 157 4.85 17.73 -1.06
C ASP A 157 3.92 17.12 0.02
N GLY A 158 4.37 16.01 0.63
CA GLY A 158 3.60 15.29 1.66
C GLY A 158 2.38 14.52 1.13
N THR A 159 2.30 14.31 -0.18
CA THR A 159 1.19 13.63 -0.84
C THR A 159 1.70 12.48 -1.69
N ALA A 160 0.97 11.38 -1.73
CA ALA A 160 1.25 10.27 -2.64
C ALA A 160 0.85 10.64 -4.07
N VAL A 161 1.79 10.54 -5.00
CA VAL A 161 1.56 10.84 -6.43
C VAL A 161 1.88 9.61 -7.26
N ALA A 162 0.92 9.18 -8.07
CA ALA A 162 1.08 8.07 -8.99
C ALA A 162 2.03 8.45 -10.13
N ARG A 163 3.03 7.61 -10.40
CA ARG A 163 3.99 7.77 -11.50
C ARG A 163 4.02 6.52 -12.37
N PRO A 164 3.68 6.63 -13.65
CA PRO A 164 3.88 5.55 -14.60
C PRO A 164 5.38 5.30 -14.78
N VAL A 165 5.77 4.03 -14.78
CA VAL A 165 7.16 3.61 -14.86
C VAL A 165 7.34 2.53 -15.93
N ARG A 166 8.58 2.40 -16.41
CA ARG A 166 8.96 1.31 -17.31
C ARG A 166 9.82 0.31 -16.54
N VAL A 167 9.30 -0.88 -16.37
CA VAL A 167 10.03 -2.02 -15.79
C VAL A 167 10.80 -2.71 -16.90
N ALA A 168 12.12 -2.84 -16.72
CA ALA A 168 12.97 -3.51 -17.70
C ALA A 168 13.28 -4.97 -17.34
N GLY A 169 13.15 -5.32 -16.06
CA GLY A 169 13.34 -6.68 -15.59
C GLY A 169 12.78 -6.83 -14.18
N ALA A 170 12.39 -8.05 -13.84
CA ALA A 170 11.91 -8.40 -12.52
C ALA A 170 12.23 -9.85 -12.19
N ASP A 171 12.46 -10.12 -10.92
CA ASP A 171 12.43 -11.46 -10.35
C ASP A 171 11.27 -11.57 -9.33
N ALA A 172 11.27 -12.62 -8.50
CA ALA A 172 10.19 -12.85 -7.53
C ALA A 172 10.05 -11.73 -6.48
N GLU A 173 11.13 -11.06 -6.13
CA GLU A 173 11.17 -10.09 -5.03
C GLU A 173 11.39 -8.66 -5.51
N THR A 174 12.15 -8.49 -6.60
CA THR A 174 12.67 -7.19 -7.04
C THR A 174 12.33 -6.92 -8.50
N SER A 175 11.94 -5.69 -8.76
CA SER A 175 11.74 -5.15 -10.11
C SER A 175 12.71 -3.99 -10.36
N VAL A 176 13.17 -3.86 -11.59
CA VAL A 176 14.09 -2.80 -12.00
C VAL A 176 13.39 -1.82 -12.92
N ILE A 177 13.27 -0.59 -12.44
CA ILE A 177 12.67 0.52 -13.17
C ILE A 177 13.79 1.25 -13.92
N THR A 178 13.57 1.53 -15.20
CA THR A 178 14.53 2.26 -16.05
C THR A 178 14.08 3.67 -16.40
N SER A 179 12.81 3.98 -16.26
CA SER A 179 12.27 5.33 -16.49
C SER A 179 10.99 5.58 -15.71
N GLY A 180 10.65 6.86 -15.50
CA GLY A 180 9.48 7.30 -14.75
C GLY A 180 9.79 7.85 -13.37
N ILE A 181 10.95 7.53 -12.81
CA ILE A 181 11.47 8.06 -11.53
C ILE A 181 12.88 8.61 -11.71
N SER A 182 13.31 9.42 -10.76
CA SER A 182 14.61 10.08 -10.73
C SER A 182 15.37 9.77 -9.44
N ASP A 183 16.70 9.97 -9.43
CA ASP A 183 17.48 9.87 -8.22
C ASP A 183 16.95 10.83 -7.15
N GLY A 184 16.79 10.33 -5.93
CA GLY A 184 16.27 11.08 -4.79
C GLY A 184 14.75 11.08 -4.67
N ASP A 185 14.00 10.56 -5.64
CA ASP A 185 12.55 10.34 -5.46
C ASP A 185 12.31 9.39 -4.28
N ILE A 186 11.29 9.66 -3.49
CA ILE A 186 10.90 8.82 -2.36
C ILE A 186 9.76 7.90 -2.79
N ILE A 187 10.09 6.64 -3.01
CA ILE A 187 9.14 5.61 -3.45
C ILE A 187 8.36 5.09 -2.25
N ILE A 188 7.04 5.02 -2.36
CA ILE A 188 6.14 4.50 -1.33
C ILE A 188 6.03 2.99 -1.48
N LEU A 189 6.34 2.26 -0.40
CA LEU A 189 6.23 0.80 -0.34
C LEU A 189 4.88 0.32 0.20
N SER A 190 4.14 1.20 0.86
CA SER A 190 2.83 0.91 1.43
C SER A 190 1.72 0.99 0.38
N ASN A 191 0.56 0.35 0.68
CA ASN A 191 -0.61 0.47 -0.18
C ASN A 191 -1.27 1.84 -0.01
N VAL A 192 -1.22 2.67 -1.04
CA VAL A 192 -1.79 4.02 -1.05
C VAL A 192 -2.63 4.25 -2.31
N THR A 193 -3.40 5.33 -2.30
CA THR A 193 -4.10 5.86 -3.48
C THR A 193 -3.55 7.23 -3.84
N ASP A 194 -3.71 7.61 -5.10
CA ASP A 194 -3.25 8.90 -5.60
C ASP A 194 -3.91 10.07 -4.86
N GLY A 195 -3.14 11.12 -4.58
CA GLY A 195 -3.61 12.34 -3.93
C GLY A 195 -3.78 12.26 -2.40
N ILE A 196 -3.54 11.10 -1.76
CA ILE A 196 -3.66 10.99 -0.30
C ILE A 196 -2.46 11.65 0.40
N LYS A 197 -2.72 12.36 1.49
CA LYS A 197 -1.65 12.86 2.37
C LYS A 197 -0.93 11.70 3.04
N VAL A 198 0.39 11.78 3.10
CA VAL A 198 1.23 10.74 3.67
C VAL A 198 2.24 11.32 4.66
N GLN A 199 2.61 10.51 5.65
CA GLN A 199 3.69 10.79 6.59
C GLN A 199 4.68 9.62 6.55
N ILE A 200 5.97 9.94 6.41
CA ILE A 200 7.02 8.93 6.40
C ILE A 200 7.20 8.43 7.83
N LYS A 201 7.16 7.11 7.99
CA LYS A 201 7.43 6.46 9.26
C LYS A 201 8.91 6.63 9.61
N ASN A 202 9.21 7.46 10.59
CA ASN A 202 10.56 7.57 11.11
C ASN A 202 10.95 6.22 11.76
N LYS A 203 12.07 5.66 11.29
CA LYS A 203 12.67 4.46 11.90
C LYS A 203 13.41 4.82 13.17
#